data_c1fd143f032b06634157ce73d79018fa
#
_entry.id   c1fd143f032b06634157ce73d79018fa
#
_cell.length_a   1.000
_cell.length_b   1.000
_cell.length_c   1.000
_cell.angle_alpha   90.00
_cell.angle_beta   90.00
_cell.angle_gamma   90.00
#
_symmetry.space_group_name_H-M   'P 1'
#
loop_
_entity.id
_entity.type
_entity.pdbx_description
1 polymer ?
#
loop_
_entity_poly.entity_id
_entity_poly.type
_entity_poly.pdbx_seq_one_letter_code
_entity_poly.pdbx_strand_id
1 'polypeptide(L)'
;MISNSLIAAAAPSRLLSLSPVDLIIIVIYFVMVLAIGFYLKKYTSTGEEFFMAGRKMTAWIAGLSFISANLSSLETMGWSAMSYQYGMLGAHAYLIGAIPAILFLAVVMMPFYYICRTHSVPGYLKLRYGESSRCLAGVSFSFMTVLVSGVNMFAMAKVMQIILGWNIHFSIWVSSITVAIYVALGGLLSAVFNEVVQFFLIWLGSLLIPILGIIEAGGWKQMIASINAQHPGEHFTSLWANLGSAADNPMGMHWTGMVFGLGLAVSFGYWCTDFLQVQRVMAAKSLRAAQNGTIIGAALKMMVPLIVTIPGLLGLAVLSQKSGITLVPESVAQATGQHSYNEVLPLMMARYLGPGLLGLGVTSMIAGFMSGMAGNVSAFATVWTYDVYRPLMNKSARDSHYVTMGRWSSLIGVFLAIGTAYAAMLFSNILVYLQVLVMFFIVPLFGAVVLGMLWKRASPAGGFWGFLTGILSSISMFIWVHLFPGRFDATALNPEHVRHIALSPLAKDMAVNMFSALWSLLICMSVTVIVSLLTKPKPDSELTNLVYGLTPLPDEGPSPWYDNPKVWACVVGVVLLAVNIIFW
;
A
#
# COMPACT_ATOMS: atom_id res chain seq x y z
N MET A 1 44.40 3.46 1.74
CA MET A 1 44.32 3.17 0.30
C MET A 1 43.03 2.40 0.06
N ILE A 2 41.90 3.11 -0.14
CA ILE A 2 40.63 2.50 -0.52
C ILE A 2 40.61 2.47 -2.04
N SER A 3 40.64 1.24 -2.55
CA SER A 3 40.80 0.88 -3.93
C SER A 3 39.72 1.46 -4.84
N ASN A 4 40.12 2.07 -5.95
CA ASN A 4 39.32 2.61 -7.06
C ASN A 4 38.58 1.54 -7.89
N SER A 5 38.17 0.41 -7.30
CA SER A 5 37.51 -0.71 -8.00
C SER A 5 35.97 -0.66 -8.00
N LEU A 6 35.35 0.42 -7.51
CA LEU A 6 33.91 0.56 -7.42
C LEU A 6 33.23 1.31 -8.59
N ILE A 7 33.92 1.62 -9.67
CA ILE A 7 33.39 2.43 -10.80
C ILE A 7 33.28 1.65 -12.12
N ALA A 8 33.43 0.36 -12.12
CA ALA A 8 33.18 -0.46 -13.32
C ALA A 8 32.01 -1.41 -13.13
N ALA A 9 30.85 -0.86 -12.71
CA ALA A 9 29.59 -1.54 -12.94
C ALA A 9 29.32 -1.45 -14.45
N ALA A 10 29.28 -2.59 -15.13
CA ALA A 10 28.92 -2.69 -16.54
C ALA A 10 27.63 -1.87 -16.77
N ALA A 11 27.59 -1.04 -17.82
CA ALA A 11 26.42 -0.26 -18.16
C ALA A 11 25.23 -1.22 -18.27
N PRO A 12 24.09 -0.96 -17.61
CA PRO A 12 22.95 -1.86 -17.67
C PRO A 12 22.54 -2.03 -19.12
N SER A 13 22.58 -3.26 -19.62
CA SER A 13 22.15 -3.59 -20.98
C SER A 13 20.66 -3.27 -21.08
N ARG A 14 20.26 -2.36 -21.97
CA ARG A 14 18.85 -2.10 -22.27
C ARG A 14 18.17 -3.41 -22.64
N LEU A 15 17.14 -3.81 -21.90
CA LEU A 15 16.30 -4.95 -22.30
C LEU A 15 15.46 -4.61 -23.53
N LEU A 16 15.11 -3.33 -23.72
CA LEU A 16 14.20 -2.85 -24.76
C LEU A 16 14.64 -1.51 -25.35
N SER A 17 14.35 -1.31 -26.63
CA SER A 17 14.42 -0.03 -27.30
C SER A 17 13.01 0.55 -27.47
N LEU A 18 12.73 1.70 -26.85
CA LEU A 18 11.49 2.43 -27.09
C LEU A 18 11.44 2.95 -28.52
N SER A 19 10.33 2.70 -29.20
CA SER A 19 10.05 3.28 -30.50
C SER A 19 9.64 4.75 -30.37
N PRO A 20 9.66 5.56 -31.44
CA PRO A 20 9.13 6.93 -31.41
C PRO A 20 7.66 6.99 -30.97
N VAL A 21 6.86 5.98 -31.31
CA VAL A 21 5.45 5.89 -30.89
C VAL A 21 5.33 5.72 -29.37
N ASP A 22 6.18 4.90 -28.76
CA ASP A 22 6.21 4.72 -27.32
C ASP A 22 6.52 6.04 -26.60
N LEU A 23 7.51 6.79 -27.10
CA LEU A 23 7.87 8.10 -26.55
C LEU A 23 6.73 9.12 -26.67
N ILE A 24 6.03 9.15 -27.80
CA ILE A 24 4.88 10.03 -28.00
C ILE A 24 3.78 9.73 -26.97
N ILE A 25 3.46 8.45 -26.73
CA ILE A 25 2.46 8.05 -25.73
C ILE A 25 2.85 8.55 -24.33
N ILE A 26 4.11 8.36 -23.93
CA ILE A 26 4.64 8.82 -22.64
C ILE A 26 4.54 10.35 -22.52
N VAL A 27 4.95 11.09 -23.56
CA VAL A 27 4.90 12.56 -23.56
C VAL A 27 3.47 13.08 -23.46
N ILE A 28 2.53 12.52 -24.24
CA ILE A 28 1.10 12.88 -24.17
C ILE A 28 0.57 12.70 -22.74
N TYR A 29 0.92 11.59 -22.08
CA TYR A 29 0.52 11.35 -20.70
C TYR A 29 1.03 12.44 -19.76
N PHE A 30 2.33 12.80 -19.80
CA PHE A 30 2.89 13.84 -18.95
C PHE A 30 2.23 15.19 -19.18
N VAL A 31 2.02 15.59 -20.44
CA VAL A 31 1.33 16.84 -20.78
C VAL A 31 -0.09 16.86 -20.20
N MET A 32 -0.83 15.76 -20.32
CA MET A 32 -2.20 15.64 -19.80
C MET A 32 -2.22 15.80 -18.27
N VAL A 33 -1.36 15.08 -17.53
CA VAL A 33 -1.32 15.14 -16.06
C VAL A 33 -0.95 16.53 -15.56
N LEU A 34 0.06 17.16 -16.16
CA LEU A 34 0.46 18.53 -15.82
C LEU A 34 -0.65 19.54 -16.13
N ALA A 35 -1.32 19.41 -17.29
CA ALA A 35 -2.42 20.28 -17.66
C ALA A 35 -3.59 20.21 -16.67
N ILE A 36 -3.96 19.00 -16.21
CA ILE A 36 -4.97 18.81 -15.16
C ILE A 36 -4.52 19.50 -13.86
N GLY A 37 -3.26 19.30 -13.44
CA GLY A 37 -2.71 19.91 -12.22
C GLY A 37 -2.74 21.44 -12.26
N PHE A 38 -2.31 22.04 -13.36
CA PHE A 38 -2.34 23.49 -13.53
C PHE A 38 -3.76 24.05 -13.63
N TYR A 39 -4.67 23.35 -14.31
CA TYR A 39 -6.07 23.76 -14.42
C TYR A 39 -6.78 23.77 -13.05
N LEU A 40 -6.55 22.75 -12.24
CA LEU A 40 -7.22 22.59 -10.93
C LEU A 40 -6.62 23.47 -9.83
N LYS A 41 -5.39 23.97 -9.98
CA LYS A 41 -4.76 24.89 -9.02
C LYS A 41 -5.65 26.08 -8.64
N LYS A 42 -6.45 26.60 -9.56
CA LYS A 42 -7.35 27.74 -9.33
C LYS A 42 -8.51 27.44 -8.37
N TYR A 43 -8.82 26.16 -8.13
CA TYR A 43 -9.90 25.71 -7.26
C TYR A 43 -9.42 25.23 -5.87
N THR A 44 -8.15 25.48 -5.51
CA THR A 44 -7.54 25.04 -4.26
C THR A 44 -7.05 26.22 -3.43
N SER A 45 -7.97 27.14 -3.10
CA SER A 45 -7.67 28.36 -2.37
C SER A 45 -7.81 28.22 -0.85
N THR A 46 -8.66 27.31 -0.38
CA THR A 46 -8.92 27.05 1.04
C THR A 46 -8.28 25.74 1.51
N GLY A 47 -8.08 25.60 2.83
CA GLY A 47 -7.57 24.35 3.41
C GLY A 47 -8.49 23.16 3.14
N GLU A 48 -9.82 23.34 3.22
CA GLU A 48 -10.78 22.27 2.91
C GLU A 48 -10.68 21.83 1.44
N GLU A 49 -10.47 22.76 0.51
CA GLU A 49 -10.27 22.43 -0.90
C GLU A 49 -8.92 21.77 -1.17
N PHE A 50 -7.86 22.25 -0.53
CA PHE A 50 -6.50 21.73 -0.73
C PHE A 50 -6.30 20.34 -0.11
N PHE A 51 -6.76 20.14 1.14
CA PHE A 51 -6.49 18.91 1.90
C PHE A 51 -7.62 17.86 1.81
N MET A 52 -8.87 18.27 1.53
CA MET A 52 -10.06 17.39 1.52
C MET A 52 -10.85 17.50 0.21
N ALA A 53 -10.30 18.11 -0.85
CA ALA A 53 -10.96 18.32 -2.14
C ALA A 53 -12.38 18.93 -2.01
N GLY A 54 -12.59 19.76 -0.99
CA GLY A 54 -13.86 20.41 -0.66
C GLY A 54 -14.99 19.49 -0.26
N ARG A 55 -14.73 18.19 0.01
CA ARG A 55 -15.74 17.14 0.28
C ARG A 55 -16.87 17.12 -0.76
N LYS A 56 -16.51 17.20 -2.03
CA LYS A 56 -17.46 17.26 -3.16
C LYS A 56 -17.46 16.02 -4.04
N MET A 57 -16.64 15.00 -3.71
CA MET A 57 -16.46 13.81 -4.55
C MET A 57 -17.71 12.94 -4.58
N THR A 58 -18.09 12.48 -5.77
CA THR A 58 -19.11 11.45 -5.95
C THR A 58 -18.55 10.08 -5.55
N ALA A 59 -19.42 9.08 -5.29
CA ALA A 59 -18.99 7.73 -4.95
C ALA A 59 -18.03 7.13 -5.98
N TRP A 60 -18.28 7.32 -7.27
CA TRP A 60 -17.41 6.82 -8.35
C TRP A 60 -16.03 7.46 -8.34
N ILE A 61 -15.96 8.78 -8.27
CA ILE A 61 -14.68 9.50 -8.25
C ILE A 61 -13.87 9.09 -7.01
N ALA A 62 -14.51 9.05 -5.84
CA ALA A 62 -13.88 8.63 -4.59
C ALA A 62 -13.38 7.18 -4.66
N GLY A 63 -14.18 6.26 -5.21
CA GLY A 63 -13.83 4.85 -5.33
C GLY A 63 -12.72 4.59 -6.35
N LEU A 64 -12.76 5.22 -7.52
CA LEU A 64 -11.69 5.12 -8.53
C LEU A 64 -10.37 5.71 -8.01
N SER A 65 -10.42 6.87 -7.37
CA SER A 65 -9.25 7.49 -6.75
C SER A 65 -8.69 6.63 -5.60
N PHE A 66 -9.56 6.08 -4.74
CA PHE A 66 -9.18 5.18 -3.65
C PHE A 66 -8.36 3.98 -4.15
N ILE A 67 -8.77 3.36 -5.25
CA ILE A 67 -8.04 2.22 -5.82
C ILE A 67 -6.82 2.67 -6.60
N SER A 68 -6.91 3.74 -7.40
CA SER A 68 -5.79 4.23 -8.20
C SER A 68 -4.60 4.64 -7.33
N ALA A 69 -4.84 5.35 -6.23
CA ALA A 69 -3.79 5.75 -5.29
C ALA A 69 -3.02 4.56 -4.71
N ASN A 70 -3.67 3.40 -4.60
CA ASN A 70 -3.03 2.15 -4.16
C ASN A 70 -2.34 1.40 -5.31
N LEU A 71 -2.84 1.49 -6.55
CA LEU A 71 -2.24 0.83 -7.72
C LEU A 71 -0.94 1.51 -8.18
N SER A 72 0.00 1.66 -7.26
CA SER A 72 1.32 2.24 -7.52
C SER A 72 2.26 1.27 -8.26
N SER A 73 3.41 1.76 -8.72
CA SER A 73 4.47 0.88 -9.24
C SER A 73 4.95 -0.12 -8.18
N LEU A 74 4.96 0.27 -6.90
CA LEU A 74 5.21 -0.63 -5.77
C LEU A 74 4.20 -1.78 -5.73
N GLU A 75 2.91 -1.49 -5.89
CA GLU A 75 1.84 -2.50 -5.92
C GLU A 75 2.02 -3.46 -7.09
N THR A 76 2.17 -2.95 -8.30
CA THR A 76 2.23 -3.78 -9.52
C THR A 76 3.51 -4.62 -9.57
N MET A 77 4.67 -4.04 -9.31
CA MET A 77 5.94 -4.77 -9.28
C MET A 77 6.06 -5.69 -8.08
N GLY A 78 5.72 -5.17 -6.89
CA GLY A 78 5.90 -5.91 -5.64
C GLY A 78 5.03 -7.17 -5.59
N TRP A 79 3.75 -7.09 -5.94
CA TRP A 79 2.89 -8.27 -5.94
C TRP A 79 3.16 -9.22 -7.11
N SER A 80 3.68 -8.73 -8.24
CA SER A 80 4.19 -9.63 -9.29
C SER A 80 5.42 -10.39 -8.81
N ALA A 81 6.35 -9.73 -8.10
CA ALA A 81 7.50 -10.38 -7.47
C ALA A 81 7.07 -11.41 -6.42
N MET A 82 6.09 -11.07 -5.57
CA MET A 82 5.54 -12.00 -4.57
C MET A 82 4.87 -13.21 -5.22
N SER A 83 4.14 -13.01 -6.33
CA SER A 83 3.51 -14.11 -7.05
C SER A 83 4.52 -14.99 -7.78
N TYR A 84 5.66 -14.46 -8.20
CA TYR A 84 6.78 -15.26 -8.68
C TYR A 84 7.41 -16.09 -7.54
N GLN A 85 7.57 -15.50 -6.34
CA GLN A 85 8.19 -16.17 -5.18
C GLN A 85 7.27 -17.22 -4.52
N TYR A 86 5.96 -16.95 -4.46
CA TYR A 86 5.02 -17.70 -3.62
C TYR A 86 3.78 -18.19 -4.37
N GLY A 87 3.74 -18.00 -5.69
CA GLY A 87 2.61 -18.40 -6.52
C GLY A 87 1.32 -17.67 -6.19
N MET A 88 0.20 -18.39 -6.29
CA MET A 88 -1.14 -17.87 -6.01
C MET A 88 -1.37 -17.48 -4.56
N LEU A 89 -0.52 -17.93 -3.61
CA LEU A 89 -0.57 -17.47 -2.22
C LEU A 89 -0.49 -15.94 -2.11
N GLY A 90 0.24 -15.27 -3.02
CA GLY A 90 0.29 -13.82 -3.10
C GLY A 90 -1.07 -13.15 -3.30
N ALA A 91 -2.03 -13.81 -3.97
CA ALA A 91 -3.37 -13.29 -4.20
C ALA A 91 -4.21 -13.16 -2.91
N HIS A 92 -3.84 -13.85 -1.83
CA HIS A 92 -4.52 -13.72 -0.53
C HIS A 92 -4.39 -12.32 0.09
N ALA A 93 -3.39 -11.53 -0.31
CA ALA A 93 -3.34 -10.12 0.05
C ALA A 93 -4.61 -9.35 -0.34
N TYR A 94 -5.25 -9.78 -1.42
CA TYR A 94 -6.52 -9.24 -1.90
C TYR A 94 -7.71 -9.99 -1.32
N LEU A 95 -7.75 -11.31 -1.51
CA LEU A 95 -8.93 -12.14 -1.29
C LEU A 95 -9.27 -12.33 0.21
N ILE A 96 -8.26 -12.53 1.07
CA ILE A 96 -8.47 -12.62 2.53
C ILE A 96 -8.17 -11.27 3.18
N GLY A 97 -7.24 -10.53 2.62
CA GLY A 97 -6.75 -9.29 3.20
C GLY A 97 -7.61 -8.08 2.82
N ALA A 98 -7.36 -7.50 1.65
CA ALA A 98 -7.86 -6.18 1.29
C ALA A 98 -9.38 -6.10 1.26
N ILE A 99 -10.07 -7.04 0.60
CA ILE A 99 -11.51 -6.93 0.35
C ILE A 99 -12.31 -6.96 1.66
N PRO A 100 -12.13 -7.93 2.59
CA PRO A 100 -12.82 -7.90 3.88
C PRO A 100 -12.54 -6.63 4.68
N ALA A 101 -11.29 -6.16 4.67
CA ALA A 101 -10.91 -4.94 5.39
C ALA A 101 -11.55 -3.68 4.80
N ILE A 102 -11.61 -3.57 3.47
CA ILE A 102 -12.27 -2.44 2.79
C ILE A 102 -13.78 -2.46 3.05
N LEU A 103 -14.43 -3.62 3.04
CA LEU A 103 -15.84 -3.75 3.39
C LEU A 103 -16.09 -3.35 4.86
N PHE A 104 -15.19 -3.75 5.77
CA PHE A 104 -15.27 -3.33 7.17
C PHE A 104 -15.08 -1.82 7.31
N LEU A 105 -14.13 -1.23 6.59
CA LEU A 105 -13.97 0.22 6.53
C LEU A 105 -15.28 0.89 6.08
N ALA A 106 -15.88 0.42 4.98
CA ALA A 106 -17.07 1.02 4.39
C ALA A 106 -18.26 0.99 5.35
N VAL A 107 -18.53 -0.17 5.97
CA VAL A 107 -19.77 -0.40 6.73
C VAL A 107 -19.62 0.01 8.19
N VAL A 108 -18.45 -0.27 8.80
CA VAL A 108 -18.27 -0.11 10.25
C VAL A 108 -17.53 1.19 10.60
N MET A 109 -16.42 1.51 9.94
CA MET A 109 -15.56 2.62 10.39
C MET A 109 -15.85 3.95 9.68
N MET A 110 -16.34 3.92 8.44
CA MET A 110 -16.60 5.14 7.66
C MET A 110 -17.59 6.10 8.32
N PRO A 111 -18.67 5.65 8.97
CA PRO A 111 -19.55 6.56 9.72
C PRO A 111 -18.79 7.44 10.71
N PHE A 112 -17.88 6.88 11.49
CA PHE A 112 -17.12 7.63 12.49
C PHE A 112 -16.18 8.63 11.83
N TYR A 113 -15.39 8.21 10.85
CA TYR A 113 -14.49 9.10 10.13
C TYR A 113 -15.22 10.25 9.44
N TYR A 114 -16.37 9.98 8.83
CA TYR A 114 -17.13 10.98 8.10
C TYR A 114 -17.85 11.98 9.03
N ILE A 115 -18.50 11.48 10.09
CA ILE A 115 -19.33 12.30 11.00
C ILE A 115 -18.46 13.21 11.87
N CYS A 116 -17.31 12.73 12.37
CA CYS A 116 -16.42 13.54 13.19
C CYS A 116 -15.70 14.67 12.44
N ARG A 117 -15.81 14.70 11.09
CA ARG A 117 -15.28 15.75 10.20
C ARG A 117 -13.82 16.11 10.43
N THR A 118 -13.00 15.18 10.88
CA THR A 118 -11.56 15.38 11.01
C THR A 118 -10.89 15.43 9.64
N HIS A 119 -9.68 16.00 9.59
CA HIS A 119 -8.87 16.05 8.37
C HIS A 119 -7.94 14.84 8.24
N SER A 120 -7.89 13.97 9.26
CA SER A 120 -6.95 12.85 9.33
C SER A 120 -7.37 11.77 10.32
N VAL A 121 -6.77 10.59 10.23
CA VAL A 121 -6.90 9.53 11.25
C VAL A 121 -6.30 9.95 12.60
N PRO A 122 -5.09 10.57 12.66
CA PRO A 122 -4.60 11.16 13.91
C PRO A 122 -5.56 12.19 14.52
N GLY A 123 -6.27 12.97 13.69
CA GLY A 123 -7.30 13.90 14.13
C GLY A 123 -8.47 13.21 14.85
N TYR A 124 -8.88 12.01 14.40
CA TYR A 124 -9.85 11.19 15.13
C TYR A 124 -9.31 10.77 16.50
N LEU A 125 -8.04 10.33 16.58
CA LEU A 125 -7.44 9.95 17.87
C LEU A 125 -7.34 11.12 18.85
N LYS A 126 -7.18 12.35 18.38
CA LYS A 126 -7.28 13.55 19.21
C LYS A 126 -8.64 13.63 19.91
N LEU A 127 -9.72 13.54 19.14
CA LEU A 127 -11.07 13.62 19.68
C LEU A 127 -11.34 12.48 20.66
N ARG A 128 -10.87 11.28 20.33
CA ARG A 128 -11.13 10.08 21.13
C ARG A 128 -10.24 9.96 22.36
N TYR A 129 -8.94 10.20 22.24
CA TYR A 129 -7.93 9.92 23.27
C TYR A 129 -7.16 11.16 23.73
N GLY A 130 -7.08 12.22 22.93
CA GLY A 130 -6.41 13.46 23.26
C GLY A 130 -5.15 13.76 22.42
N GLU A 131 -4.47 14.86 22.78
CA GLU A 131 -3.36 15.42 21.99
C GLU A 131 -2.15 14.49 21.90
N SER A 132 -1.80 13.77 22.98
CA SER A 132 -0.64 12.87 22.98
C SER A 132 -0.78 11.75 21.96
N SER A 133 -1.98 11.13 21.88
CA SER A 133 -2.26 10.09 20.89
C SER A 133 -2.25 10.64 19.47
N ARG A 134 -2.75 11.86 19.25
CA ARG A 134 -2.67 12.54 17.95
C ARG A 134 -1.23 12.78 17.52
N CYS A 135 -0.41 13.37 18.41
CA CYS A 135 0.98 13.65 18.10
C CYS A 135 1.77 12.39 17.79
N LEU A 136 1.61 11.32 18.59
CA LEU A 136 2.24 10.03 18.33
C LEU A 136 1.84 9.47 16.97
N ALA A 137 0.55 9.46 16.65
CA ALA A 137 0.06 8.96 15.37
C ALA A 137 0.48 9.85 14.20
N GLY A 138 0.45 11.18 14.35
CA GLY A 138 0.88 12.13 13.33
C GLY A 138 2.34 11.99 12.97
N VAL A 139 3.21 11.90 13.99
CA VAL A 139 4.65 11.68 13.78
C VAL A 139 4.92 10.31 13.14
N SER A 140 4.33 9.24 13.70
CA SER A 140 4.49 7.87 13.18
C SER A 140 4.04 7.75 11.73
N PHE A 141 2.86 8.30 11.40
CA PHE A 141 2.33 8.29 10.04
C PHE A 141 3.20 9.11 9.08
N SER A 142 3.63 10.30 9.49
CA SER A 142 4.50 11.16 8.68
C SER A 142 5.81 10.46 8.35
N PHE A 143 6.43 9.82 9.34
CA PHE A 143 7.65 9.06 9.14
C PHE A 143 7.45 7.87 8.19
N MET A 144 6.42 7.05 8.43
CA MET A 144 6.07 5.93 7.59
C MET A 144 5.82 6.36 6.13
N THR A 145 5.04 7.43 5.93
CA THR A 145 4.67 7.89 4.59
C THR A 145 5.88 8.35 3.77
N VAL A 146 6.87 8.97 4.39
CA VAL A 146 8.15 9.31 3.74
C VAL A 146 8.92 8.05 3.33
N LEU A 147 8.98 7.05 4.20
CA LEU A 147 9.64 5.77 3.90
C LEU A 147 8.94 5.03 2.75
N VAL A 148 7.61 4.95 2.77
CA VAL A 148 6.81 4.32 1.69
C VAL A 148 6.97 5.08 0.37
N SER A 149 7.06 6.40 0.42
CA SER A 149 7.34 7.22 -0.77
C SER A 149 8.71 6.88 -1.37
N GLY A 150 9.72 6.65 -0.55
CA GLY A 150 11.04 6.19 -1.00
C GLY A 150 10.98 4.83 -1.70
N VAL A 151 10.20 3.89 -1.17
CA VAL A 151 9.98 2.58 -1.84
C VAL A 151 9.35 2.73 -3.22
N ASN A 152 8.35 3.60 -3.34
CA ASN A 152 7.73 3.90 -4.63
C ASN A 152 8.74 4.52 -5.62
N MET A 153 9.60 5.44 -5.16
CA MET A 153 10.66 6.04 -5.99
C MET A 153 11.67 5.00 -6.45
N PHE A 154 12.08 4.11 -5.56
CA PHE A 154 12.98 3.03 -5.90
C PHE A 154 12.36 2.06 -6.93
N ALA A 155 11.09 1.65 -6.73
CA ALA A 155 10.37 0.80 -7.67
C ALA A 155 10.32 1.43 -9.07
N MET A 156 9.99 2.73 -9.17
CA MET A 156 9.97 3.42 -10.47
C MET A 156 11.37 3.56 -11.08
N ALA A 157 12.39 3.84 -10.26
CA ALA A 157 13.77 3.92 -10.74
C ALA A 157 14.25 2.58 -11.33
N LYS A 158 13.84 1.46 -10.74
CA LYS A 158 14.09 0.11 -11.29
C LYS A 158 13.42 -0.08 -12.66
N VAL A 159 12.18 0.36 -12.82
CA VAL A 159 11.50 0.31 -14.13
C VAL A 159 12.29 1.10 -15.18
N MET A 160 12.69 2.33 -14.85
CA MET A 160 13.47 3.17 -15.76
C MET A 160 14.87 2.58 -16.04
N GLN A 161 15.52 1.98 -15.06
CA GLN A 161 16.79 1.30 -15.23
C GLN A 161 16.68 0.14 -16.23
N ILE A 162 15.69 -0.72 -16.07
CA ILE A 162 15.52 -1.94 -16.87
C ILE A 162 15.04 -1.60 -18.29
N ILE A 163 14.08 -0.72 -18.42
CA ILE A 163 13.44 -0.40 -19.71
C ILE A 163 14.26 0.62 -20.50
N LEU A 164 14.68 1.73 -19.85
CA LEU A 164 15.38 2.83 -20.51
C LEU A 164 16.91 2.70 -20.46
N GLY A 165 17.44 1.81 -19.62
CA GLY A 165 18.86 1.68 -19.37
C GLY A 165 19.45 2.88 -18.62
N TRP A 166 18.63 3.63 -17.88
CA TRP A 166 19.08 4.79 -17.12
C TRP A 166 19.80 4.36 -15.85
N ASN A 167 20.75 5.20 -15.40
CA ASN A 167 21.35 5.03 -14.08
C ASN A 167 20.28 5.16 -13.00
N ILE A 168 20.29 4.28 -11.99
CA ILE A 168 19.27 4.24 -10.94
C ILE A 168 19.17 5.56 -10.16
N HIS A 169 20.31 6.20 -9.89
CA HIS A 169 20.34 7.48 -9.19
C HIS A 169 19.66 8.59 -10.01
N PHE A 170 19.96 8.67 -11.30
CA PHE A 170 19.30 9.61 -12.21
C PHE A 170 17.81 9.35 -12.29
N SER A 171 17.39 8.09 -12.36
CA SER A 171 15.98 7.69 -12.39
C SER A 171 15.22 8.10 -11.13
N ILE A 172 15.81 7.94 -9.94
CA ILE A 172 15.23 8.40 -8.66
C ILE A 172 14.99 9.91 -8.71
N TRP A 173 15.97 10.70 -9.12
CA TRP A 173 15.84 12.15 -9.14
C TRP A 173 14.81 12.65 -10.16
N VAL A 174 14.83 12.13 -11.38
CA VAL A 174 13.89 12.56 -12.44
C VAL A 174 12.43 12.26 -12.05
N SER A 175 12.16 11.04 -11.58
CA SER A 175 10.81 10.67 -11.17
C SER A 175 10.31 11.50 -9.98
N SER A 176 11.18 11.78 -9.01
CA SER A 176 10.84 12.56 -7.82
C SER A 176 10.51 14.01 -8.13
N ILE A 177 11.32 14.67 -8.97
CA ILE A 177 11.09 16.07 -9.36
C ILE A 177 9.76 16.22 -10.09
N THR A 178 9.43 15.28 -10.98
CA THR A 178 8.16 15.31 -11.72
C THR A 178 6.95 15.29 -10.79
N VAL A 179 6.96 14.41 -9.79
CA VAL A 179 5.87 14.33 -8.80
C VAL A 179 5.82 15.60 -7.93
N ALA A 180 6.96 16.10 -7.46
CA ALA A 180 7.02 17.28 -6.62
C ALA A 180 6.33 18.48 -7.26
N ILE A 181 6.53 18.68 -8.57
CA ILE A 181 5.96 19.82 -9.30
C ILE A 181 4.43 19.77 -9.27
N TYR A 182 3.81 18.66 -9.66
CA TYR A 182 2.34 18.68 -9.84
C TYR A 182 1.57 18.55 -8.51
N VAL A 183 2.10 17.83 -7.51
CA VAL A 183 1.42 17.66 -6.23
C VAL A 183 1.44 18.95 -5.41
N ALA A 184 2.57 19.67 -5.38
CA ALA A 184 2.67 20.94 -4.68
C ALA A 184 1.71 22.02 -5.23
N LEU A 185 1.32 21.94 -6.51
CA LEU A 185 0.45 22.92 -7.14
C LEU A 185 -1.04 22.76 -6.77
N GLY A 186 -1.57 21.56 -6.81
CA GLY A 186 -3.01 21.30 -6.79
C GLY A 186 -3.56 20.54 -5.57
N GLY A 187 -2.74 20.10 -4.64
CA GLY A 187 -3.18 19.36 -3.45
C GLY A 187 -4.00 18.11 -3.78
N LEU A 188 -4.91 17.71 -2.85
CA LEU A 188 -5.73 16.51 -3.00
C LEU A 188 -6.68 16.57 -4.21
N LEU A 189 -7.23 17.74 -4.54
CA LEU A 189 -8.15 17.87 -5.67
C LEU A 189 -7.47 17.49 -6.99
N SER A 190 -6.25 17.98 -7.22
CA SER A 190 -5.45 17.61 -8.39
C SER A 190 -5.06 16.13 -8.38
N ALA A 191 -4.69 15.60 -7.22
CA ALA A 191 -4.37 14.19 -7.06
C ALA A 191 -5.56 13.30 -7.46
N VAL A 192 -6.75 13.53 -6.90
CA VAL A 192 -7.95 12.72 -7.16
C VAL A 192 -8.33 12.68 -8.64
N PHE A 193 -8.34 13.82 -9.33
CA PHE A 193 -8.71 13.84 -10.76
C PHE A 193 -7.65 13.16 -11.64
N ASN A 194 -6.37 13.34 -11.33
CA ASN A 194 -5.31 12.60 -12.02
C ASN A 194 -5.41 11.10 -11.75
N GLU A 195 -5.67 10.70 -10.50
CA GLU A 195 -5.84 9.30 -10.10
C GLU A 195 -6.97 8.59 -10.86
N VAL A 196 -8.08 9.29 -11.15
CA VAL A 196 -9.16 8.73 -11.99
C VAL A 196 -8.68 8.44 -13.42
N VAL A 197 -7.94 9.35 -14.03
CA VAL A 197 -7.38 9.11 -15.38
C VAL A 197 -6.32 8.00 -15.34
N GLN A 198 -5.46 8.04 -14.34
CA GLN A 198 -4.40 7.07 -14.11
C GLN A 198 -4.96 5.66 -13.88
N PHE A 199 -6.11 5.52 -13.21
CA PHE A 199 -6.78 4.24 -13.04
C PHE A 199 -7.00 3.54 -14.39
N PHE A 200 -7.58 4.23 -15.36
CA PHE A 200 -7.85 3.62 -16.68
C PHE A 200 -6.54 3.29 -17.42
N LEU A 201 -5.53 4.14 -17.33
CA LEU A 201 -4.23 3.89 -17.98
C LEU A 201 -3.50 2.70 -17.34
N ILE A 202 -3.53 2.59 -16.00
CA ILE A 202 -2.91 1.46 -15.29
C ILE A 202 -3.57 0.16 -15.72
N TRP A 203 -4.91 0.11 -15.72
CA TRP A 203 -5.63 -1.08 -16.14
C TRP A 203 -5.38 -1.44 -17.60
N LEU A 204 -5.47 -0.45 -18.49
CA LEU A 204 -5.27 -0.68 -19.93
C LEU A 204 -3.86 -1.22 -20.23
N GLY A 205 -2.81 -0.63 -19.66
CA GLY A 205 -1.44 -1.06 -19.91
C GLY A 205 -1.09 -2.38 -19.22
N SER A 206 -1.55 -2.58 -17.96
CA SER A 206 -1.19 -3.76 -17.18
C SER A 206 -1.92 -5.03 -17.61
N LEU A 207 -3.15 -4.94 -18.15
CA LEU A 207 -3.90 -6.10 -18.66
C LEU A 207 -3.30 -6.71 -19.94
N LEU A 208 -2.49 -5.98 -20.69
CA LEU A 208 -1.86 -6.49 -21.91
C LEU A 208 -0.98 -7.71 -21.62
N ILE A 209 -0.22 -7.69 -20.50
CA ILE A 209 0.71 -8.76 -20.14
C ILE A 209 -0.04 -10.08 -19.88
N PRO A 210 -1.04 -10.16 -18.97
CA PRO A 210 -1.76 -11.40 -18.75
C PRO A 210 -2.52 -11.88 -19.97
N ILE A 211 -3.11 -10.97 -20.76
CA ILE A 211 -3.84 -11.36 -21.99
C ILE A 211 -2.88 -12.01 -23.00
N LEU A 212 -1.82 -11.31 -23.38
CA LEU A 212 -0.85 -11.80 -24.37
C LEU A 212 -0.08 -13.02 -23.85
N GLY A 213 0.31 -13.02 -22.57
CA GLY A 213 1.04 -14.10 -21.96
C GLY A 213 0.22 -15.41 -21.86
N ILE A 214 -1.05 -15.33 -21.49
CA ILE A 214 -1.94 -16.51 -21.45
C ILE A 214 -2.18 -17.05 -22.88
N ILE A 215 -2.34 -16.18 -23.89
CA ILE A 215 -2.50 -16.58 -25.28
C ILE A 215 -1.22 -17.32 -25.75
N GLU A 216 -0.03 -16.76 -25.51
CA GLU A 216 1.24 -17.38 -25.89
C GLU A 216 1.47 -18.72 -25.16
N ALA A 217 1.07 -18.82 -23.90
CA ALA A 217 1.16 -20.05 -23.11
C ALA A 217 0.19 -21.17 -23.60
N GLY A 218 -0.67 -20.92 -24.58
CA GLY A 218 -1.67 -21.85 -25.07
C GLY A 218 -2.93 -21.93 -24.21
N GLY A 219 -3.17 -20.93 -23.35
CA GLY A 219 -4.31 -20.81 -22.46
C GLY A 219 -3.96 -21.07 -20.98
N TRP A 220 -4.91 -20.76 -20.11
CA TRP A 220 -4.77 -20.88 -18.65
C TRP A 220 -4.32 -22.28 -18.20
N LYS A 221 -4.96 -23.34 -18.73
CA LYS A 221 -4.65 -24.73 -18.36
C LYS A 221 -3.22 -25.13 -18.71
N GLN A 222 -2.73 -24.73 -19.87
CA GLN A 222 -1.35 -25.01 -20.32
C GLN A 222 -0.33 -24.25 -19.47
N MET A 223 -0.61 -22.99 -19.13
CA MET A 223 0.24 -22.20 -18.22
C MET A 223 0.37 -22.90 -16.86
N ILE A 224 -0.74 -23.30 -16.25
CA ILE A 224 -0.76 -24.03 -14.97
C ILE A 224 0.01 -25.35 -15.07
N ALA A 225 -0.22 -26.13 -16.13
CA ALA A 225 0.50 -27.39 -16.37
C ALA A 225 2.02 -27.17 -16.49
N SER A 226 2.44 -26.09 -17.18
CA SER A 226 3.85 -25.72 -17.32
C SER A 226 4.49 -25.36 -15.97
N ILE A 227 3.80 -24.58 -15.12
CA ILE A 227 4.28 -24.22 -13.79
C ILE A 227 4.46 -25.49 -12.93
N ASN A 228 3.45 -26.35 -12.87
CA ASN A 228 3.49 -27.56 -12.06
C ASN A 228 4.56 -28.57 -12.55
N ALA A 229 4.81 -28.62 -13.85
CA ALA A 229 5.89 -29.46 -14.41
C ALA A 229 7.29 -28.96 -14.10
N GLN A 230 7.46 -27.63 -14.01
CA GLN A 230 8.77 -26.99 -13.72
C GLN A 230 9.05 -26.88 -12.22
N HIS A 231 8.02 -26.84 -11.39
CA HIS A 231 8.09 -26.67 -9.94
C HIS A 231 7.29 -27.79 -9.23
N PRO A 232 7.69 -29.06 -9.35
CA PRO A 232 6.96 -30.17 -8.77
C PRO A 232 7.00 -30.10 -7.23
N GLY A 233 5.82 -30.18 -6.61
CA GLY A 233 5.68 -30.17 -5.14
C GLY A 233 5.63 -28.77 -4.50
N GLU A 234 5.85 -27.68 -5.24
CA GLU A 234 5.83 -26.30 -4.71
C GLU A 234 4.41 -25.69 -4.59
N HIS A 235 3.42 -26.30 -5.22
CA HIS A 235 2.00 -25.89 -5.19
C HIS A 235 1.72 -24.41 -5.52
N PHE A 236 2.52 -23.80 -6.39
CA PHE A 236 2.40 -22.38 -6.78
C PHE A 236 1.05 -22.01 -7.41
N THR A 237 0.28 -22.98 -7.88
CA THR A 237 -0.97 -22.76 -8.64
C THR A 237 -2.24 -22.85 -7.80
N SER A 238 -2.13 -23.08 -6.50
CA SER A 238 -3.27 -23.18 -5.58
C SER A 238 -3.29 -22.04 -4.58
N LEU A 239 -4.50 -21.54 -4.24
CA LEU A 239 -4.68 -20.53 -3.21
C LEU A 239 -4.48 -21.09 -1.80
N TRP A 240 -5.06 -22.26 -1.53
CA TRP A 240 -5.16 -22.80 -0.17
C TRP A 240 -4.35 -24.06 0.05
N ALA A 241 -3.83 -24.69 -1.01
CA ALA A 241 -3.09 -25.93 -0.86
C ALA A 241 -1.91 -25.75 0.10
N ASN A 242 -1.81 -26.71 1.00
CA ASN A 242 -0.70 -26.88 1.94
C ASN A 242 -0.50 -25.79 2.99
N LEU A 243 -1.44 -24.87 3.17
CA LEU A 243 -1.41 -23.92 4.30
C LEU A 243 -1.64 -24.61 5.67
N GLY A 244 -1.97 -25.90 5.71
CA GLY A 244 -2.02 -26.72 6.93
C GLY A 244 -0.65 -27.05 7.53
N SER A 245 0.42 -26.99 6.70
CA SER A 245 1.80 -27.25 7.13
C SER A 245 2.73 -26.14 6.62
N ALA A 246 3.57 -25.63 7.48
CA ALA A 246 4.59 -24.64 7.11
C ALA A 246 5.70 -25.24 6.21
N ALA A 247 5.87 -26.57 6.18
CA ALA A 247 6.88 -27.24 5.37
C ALA A 247 6.45 -27.38 3.90
N ASP A 248 5.14 -27.39 3.65
CA ASP A 248 4.58 -27.79 2.35
C ASP A 248 4.13 -26.60 1.48
N ASN A 249 4.46 -25.38 1.87
CA ASN A 249 4.13 -24.21 1.06
C ASN A 249 5.34 -23.28 0.86
N PRO A 250 5.38 -22.52 -0.26
CA PRO A 250 6.53 -21.69 -0.62
C PRO A 250 6.87 -20.60 0.39
N MET A 251 5.90 -20.15 1.20
CA MET A 251 6.05 -19.07 2.18
C MET A 251 6.53 -19.56 3.56
N GLY A 252 6.49 -20.88 3.79
CA GLY A 252 6.86 -21.48 5.08
C GLY A 252 5.91 -21.10 6.22
N MET A 253 4.62 -20.93 5.92
CA MET A 253 3.64 -20.36 6.84
C MET A 253 2.39 -21.24 7.01
N HIS A 254 1.92 -21.39 8.25
CA HIS A 254 0.64 -22.01 8.55
C HIS A 254 -0.54 -21.05 8.22
N TRP A 255 -1.73 -21.59 7.90
CA TRP A 255 -2.93 -20.82 7.56
C TRP A 255 -3.30 -19.75 8.59
N THR A 256 -2.96 -19.95 9.86
CA THR A 256 -3.21 -18.96 10.93
C THR A 256 -2.47 -17.65 10.68
N GLY A 257 -1.25 -17.69 10.15
CA GLY A 257 -0.51 -16.49 9.74
C GLY A 257 -1.15 -15.79 8.55
N MET A 258 -1.72 -16.56 7.59
CA MET A 258 -2.45 -16.02 6.46
C MET A 258 -3.74 -15.32 6.91
N VAL A 259 -4.58 -15.98 7.70
CA VAL A 259 -5.89 -15.44 8.10
C VAL A 259 -5.76 -14.33 9.14
N PHE A 260 -4.99 -14.56 10.22
CA PHE A 260 -4.90 -13.60 11.31
C PHE A 260 -3.76 -12.60 11.15
N GLY A 261 -2.63 -13.00 10.59
CA GLY A 261 -1.51 -12.11 10.33
C GLY A 261 -1.77 -11.19 9.14
N LEU A 262 -1.92 -11.76 7.95
CA LEU A 262 -2.21 -10.97 6.75
C LEU A 262 -3.65 -10.44 6.75
N GLY A 263 -4.63 -11.33 6.91
CA GLY A 263 -6.05 -11.00 6.81
C GLY A 263 -6.46 -9.96 7.84
N LEU A 264 -6.32 -10.29 9.13
CA LEU A 264 -6.80 -9.42 10.21
C LEU A 264 -5.81 -8.29 10.56
N ALA A 265 -4.54 -8.60 10.85
CA ALA A 265 -3.65 -7.58 11.40
C ALA A 265 -3.16 -6.62 10.31
N VAL A 266 -2.48 -7.11 9.27
CA VAL A 266 -1.89 -6.28 8.23
C VAL A 266 -2.95 -5.56 7.41
N SER A 267 -3.94 -6.30 6.91
CA SER A 267 -4.89 -5.74 5.94
C SER A 267 -5.91 -4.82 6.57
N PHE A 268 -6.49 -5.15 7.71
CA PHE A 268 -7.35 -4.21 8.42
C PHE A 268 -6.58 -2.99 8.90
N GLY A 269 -5.34 -3.19 9.38
CA GLY A 269 -4.45 -2.08 9.68
C GLY A 269 -4.35 -1.14 8.47
N TYR A 270 -3.86 -1.63 7.36
CA TYR A 270 -3.60 -0.84 6.17
C TYR A 270 -4.87 -0.18 5.61
N TRP A 271 -5.91 -0.96 5.28
CA TRP A 271 -7.09 -0.43 4.60
C TRP A 271 -7.98 0.46 5.47
N CYS A 272 -7.98 0.23 6.80
CA CYS A 272 -8.85 0.99 7.71
C CYS A 272 -8.19 2.23 8.31
N THR A 273 -6.86 2.33 8.34
CA THR A 273 -6.18 3.41 9.05
C THR A 273 -5.05 4.09 8.28
N ASP A 274 -4.61 3.54 7.15
CA ASP A 274 -3.72 4.29 6.27
C ASP A 274 -4.46 5.50 5.70
N PHE A 275 -4.06 6.68 6.12
CA PHE A 275 -4.74 7.91 5.75
C PHE A 275 -4.62 8.22 4.26
N LEU A 276 -3.60 7.71 3.56
CA LEU A 276 -3.54 7.79 2.10
C LEU A 276 -4.85 7.26 1.48
N GLN A 277 -5.33 6.11 1.93
CA GLN A 277 -6.53 5.48 1.41
C GLN A 277 -7.80 6.17 1.93
N VAL A 278 -7.89 6.34 3.25
CA VAL A 278 -9.08 6.86 3.94
C VAL A 278 -9.39 8.30 3.50
N GLN A 279 -8.39 9.13 3.21
CA GLN A 279 -8.56 10.53 2.77
C GLN A 279 -9.45 10.66 1.53
N ARG A 280 -9.30 9.76 0.54
CA ARG A 280 -10.07 9.81 -0.72
C ARG A 280 -11.56 9.65 -0.49
N VAL A 281 -11.93 8.69 0.34
CA VAL A 281 -13.35 8.41 0.63
C VAL A 281 -13.93 9.38 1.64
N MET A 282 -13.14 9.95 2.55
CA MET A 282 -13.56 11.05 3.42
C MET A 282 -13.82 12.36 2.64
N ALA A 283 -13.28 12.51 1.44
CA ALA A 283 -13.53 13.64 0.55
C ALA A 283 -14.88 13.55 -0.20
N ALA A 284 -15.68 12.49 0.02
CA ALA A 284 -16.97 12.31 -0.61
C ALA A 284 -18.02 13.32 -0.10
N LYS A 285 -19.02 13.60 -0.94
CA LYS A 285 -20.06 14.60 -0.68
C LYS A 285 -21.08 14.22 0.39
N SER A 286 -21.23 12.92 0.70
CA SER A 286 -22.15 12.40 1.72
C SER A 286 -21.59 11.12 2.33
N LEU A 287 -22.13 10.69 3.49
CA LEU A 287 -21.73 9.43 4.12
C LEU A 287 -22.00 8.24 3.19
N ARG A 288 -23.18 8.21 2.57
CA ARG A 288 -23.55 7.16 1.59
C ARG A 288 -22.58 7.14 0.40
N ALA A 289 -22.20 8.32 -0.12
CA ALA A 289 -21.21 8.40 -1.20
C ALA A 289 -19.83 7.91 -0.75
N ALA A 290 -19.42 8.16 0.50
CA ALA A 290 -18.18 7.64 1.06
C ALA A 290 -18.21 6.11 1.18
N GLN A 291 -19.29 5.55 1.72
CA GLN A 291 -19.46 4.11 1.86
C GLN A 291 -19.53 3.40 0.51
N ASN A 292 -20.36 3.87 -0.42
CA ASN A 292 -20.47 3.31 -1.76
C ASN A 292 -19.16 3.43 -2.54
N GLY A 293 -18.44 4.56 -2.43
CA GLY A 293 -17.13 4.74 -3.04
C GLY A 293 -16.12 3.71 -2.52
N THR A 294 -16.10 3.48 -1.21
CA THR A 294 -15.26 2.45 -0.60
C THR A 294 -15.61 1.04 -1.12
N ILE A 295 -16.89 0.70 -1.27
CA ILE A 295 -17.34 -0.60 -1.78
C ILE A 295 -17.02 -0.77 -3.27
N ILE A 296 -17.18 0.28 -4.09
CA ILE A 296 -16.70 0.30 -5.49
C ILE A 296 -15.21 -0.02 -5.50
N GLY A 297 -14.44 0.60 -4.60
CA GLY A 297 -13.03 0.28 -4.42
C GLY A 297 -12.79 -1.21 -4.11
N ALA A 298 -13.55 -1.82 -3.20
CA ALA A 298 -13.44 -3.25 -2.88
C ALA A 298 -13.73 -4.14 -4.10
N ALA A 299 -14.78 -3.83 -4.85
CA ALA A 299 -15.15 -4.59 -6.06
C ALA A 299 -14.05 -4.52 -7.13
N LEU A 300 -13.50 -3.34 -7.38
CA LEU A 300 -12.39 -3.16 -8.33
C LEU A 300 -11.09 -3.81 -7.82
N LYS A 301 -10.85 -3.79 -6.51
CA LYS A 301 -9.66 -4.44 -5.91
C LYS A 301 -9.69 -5.96 -6.08
N MET A 302 -10.85 -6.58 -6.16
CA MET A 302 -11.00 -8.01 -6.43
C MET A 302 -10.42 -8.43 -7.79
N MET A 303 -10.36 -7.52 -8.75
CA MET A 303 -9.81 -7.77 -10.08
C MET A 303 -8.30 -7.57 -10.15
N VAL A 304 -7.68 -6.89 -9.16
CA VAL A 304 -6.25 -6.54 -9.18
C VAL A 304 -5.32 -7.76 -9.34
N PRO A 305 -5.60 -8.95 -8.77
CA PRO A 305 -4.80 -10.15 -9.04
C PRO A 305 -4.60 -10.45 -10.53
N LEU A 306 -5.52 -10.06 -11.40
CA LEU A 306 -5.36 -10.25 -12.86
C LEU A 306 -4.13 -9.50 -13.40
N ILE A 307 -3.84 -8.31 -12.88
CA ILE A 307 -2.75 -7.46 -13.37
C ILE A 307 -1.45 -7.56 -12.55
N VAL A 308 -1.48 -8.21 -11.40
CA VAL A 308 -0.28 -8.36 -10.55
C VAL A 308 0.10 -9.81 -10.32
N THR A 309 -0.86 -10.72 -10.05
CA THR A 309 -0.55 -12.13 -9.78
C THR A 309 -0.23 -12.89 -11.07
N ILE A 310 -1.02 -12.71 -12.13
CA ILE A 310 -0.80 -13.43 -13.39
C ILE A 310 0.57 -13.12 -14.01
N PRO A 311 1.09 -11.87 -14.06
CA PRO A 311 2.45 -11.65 -14.53
C PRO A 311 3.53 -12.40 -13.74
N GLY A 312 3.37 -12.54 -12.42
CA GLY A 312 4.27 -13.34 -11.59
C GLY A 312 4.21 -14.84 -11.94
N LEU A 313 3.01 -15.38 -12.13
CA LEU A 313 2.79 -16.77 -12.58
C LEU A 313 3.32 -17.02 -13.99
N LEU A 314 3.16 -16.06 -14.91
CA LEU A 314 3.78 -16.13 -16.23
C LEU A 314 5.31 -16.17 -16.11
N GLY A 315 5.88 -15.39 -15.21
CA GLY A 315 7.30 -15.46 -14.89
C GLY A 315 7.74 -16.86 -14.47
N LEU A 316 6.98 -17.54 -13.59
CA LEU A 316 7.23 -18.93 -13.20
C LEU A 316 7.12 -19.91 -14.39
N ALA A 317 6.20 -19.66 -15.32
CA ALA A 317 6.01 -20.51 -16.48
C ALA A 317 7.11 -20.38 -17.55
N VAL A 318 7.72 -19.18 -17.69
CA VAL A 318 8.62 -18.87 -18.84
C VAL A 318 10.06 -18.54 -18.47
N LEU A 319 10.35 -18.04 -17.23
CA LEU A 319 11.69 -17.73 -16.75
C LEU A 319 12.32 -18.93 -16.02
N SER A 320 12.16 -20.11 -16.54
CA SER A 320 12.70 -21.32 -15.93
C SER A 320 14.16 -21.55 -16.38
N GLN A 321 14.76 -22.61 -15.84
CA GLN A 321 16.11 -23.08 -16.20
C GLN A 321 16.36 -23.20 -17.71
N LYS A 322 15.31 -23.35 -18.52
CA LYS A 322 15.42 -23.40 -20.00
C LYS A 322 15.75 -22.04 -20.62
N SER A 323 15.32 -20.92 -20.01
CA SER A 323 15.65 -19.57 -20.49
C SER A 323 16.99 -19.03 -19.96
N GLY A 324 17.60 -19.72 -18.99
CA GLY A 324 18.85 -19.27 -18.33
C GLY A 324 18.68 -18.07 -17.41
N ILE A 325 17.44 -17.59 -17.16
CA ILE A 325 17.17 -16.46 -16.29
C ILE A 325 16.61 -16.98 -14.96
N THR A 326 17.42 -16.88 -13.90
CA THR A 326 16.99 -17.16 -12.53
C THR A 326 16.90 -15.85 -11.77
N LEU A 327 15.74 -15.59 -11.16
CA LEU A 327 15.55 -14.41 -10.32
C LEU A 327 15.98 -14.70 -8.88
N VAL A 328 16.61 -13.71 -8.25
CA VAL A 328 17.17 -13.81 -6.90
C VAL A 328 16.71 -12.62 -6.03
N PRO A 329 16.87 -12.65 -4.69
CA PRO A 329 16.64 -11.50 -3.83
C PRO A 329 17.41 -10.26 -4.30
N GLU A 330 16.87 -9.06 -4.05
CA GLU A 330 17.48 -7.80 -4.52
C GLU A 330 18.93 -7.62 -4.04
N SER A 331 19.22 -7.97 -2.78
CA SER A 331 20.57 -7.91 -2.22
C SER A 331 21.57 -8.83 -2.95
N VAL A 332 21.12 -10.02 -3.33
CA VAL A 332 21.93 -10.98 -4.11
C VAL A 332 22.10 -10.48 -5.55
N ALA A 333 21.04 -9.96 -6.16
CA ALA A 333 21.08 -9.41 -7.52
C ALA A 333 22.10 -8.27 -7.65
N GLN A 334 22.14 -7.37 -6.67
CA GLN A 334 23.13 -6.28 -6.63
C GLN A 334 24.58 -6.78 -6.51
N ALA A 335 24.81 -7.87 -5.75
CA ALA A 335 26.13 -8.43 -5.55
C ALA A 335 26.61 -9.26 -6.74
N THR A 336 25.70 -9.93 -7.47
CA THR A 336 26.02 -10.92 -8.51
C THR A 336 25.79 -10.43 -9.94
N GLY A 337 25.06 -9.31 -10.12
CA GLY A 337 24.61 -8.83 -11.42
C GLY A 337 23.48 -9.65 -12.04
N GLN A 338 22.83 -10.55 -11.27
CA GLN A 338 21.67 -11.31 -11.69
C GLN A 338 20.39 -10.45 -11.65
N HIS A 339 19.30 -10.95 -12.25
CA HIS A 339 17.99 -10.30 -12.17
C HIS A 339 17.34 -10.53 -10.81
N SER A 340 16.73 -9.48 -10.25
CA SER A 340 16.01 -9.58 -8.99
C SER A 340 14.55 -9.99 -9.18
N TYR A 341 13.90 -10.47 -8.09
CA TYR A 341 12.46 -10.72 -8.09
C TYR A 341 11.64 -9.50 -8.50
N ASN A 342 12.08 -8.29 -8.16
CA ASN A 342 11.40 -7.05 -8.53
C ASN A 342 11.36 -6.80 -10.06
N GLU A 343 12.17 -7.50 -10.81
CA GLU A 343 12.30 -7.35 -12.26
C GLU A 343 11.34 -8.25 -13.06
N VAL A 344 10.58 -9.14 -12.40
CA VAL A 344 9.68 -10.07 -13.12
C VAL A 344 8.68 -9.33 -14.00
N LEU A 345 8.02 -8.27 -13.52
CA LEU A 345 7.06 -7.51 -14.31
C LEU A 345 7.71 -6.79 -15.49
N PRO A 346 8.81 -6.03 -15.34
CA PRO A 346 9.56 -5.48 -16.46
C PRO A 346 10.03 -6.53 -17.47
N LEU A 347 10.47 -7.72 -17.03
CA LEU A 347 10.85 -8.83 -17.93
C LEU A 347 9.64 -9.35 -18.72
N MET A 348 8.46 -9.46 -18.10
CA MET A 348 7.24 -9.83 -18.79
C MET A 348 6.78 -8.75 -19.77
N MET A 349 6.95 -7.46 -19.43
CA MET A 349 6.73 -6.36 -20.36
C MET A 349 7.66 -6.49 -21.58
N ALA A 350 8.95 -6.75 -21.35
CA ALA A 350 9.92 -6.94 -22.39
C ALA A 350 9.58 -8.09 -23.35
N ARG A 351 9.03 -9.17 -22.80
CA ARG A 351 8.67 -10.35 -23.57
C ARG A 351 7.43 -10.17 -24.42
N TYR A 352 6.37 -9.58 -23.85
CA TYR A 352 5.03 -9.60 -24.45
C TYR A 352 4.64 -8.31 -25.17
N LEU A 353 5.27 -7.16 -24.83
CA LEU A 353 4.87 -5.87 -25.39
C LEU A 353 5.80 -5.45 -26.53
N GLY A 354 5.27 -5.44 -27.74
CA GLY A 354 5.94 -4.87 -28.90
C GLY A 354 5.86 -3.33 -28.95
N PRO A 355 6.44 -2.70 -30.00
CA PRO A 355 6.38 -1.24 -30.20
C PRO A 355 4.95 -0.70 -30.16
N GLY A 356 4.72 0.42 -29.50
CA GLY A 356 3.41 1.04 -29.23
C GLY A 356 2.74 0.46 -27.97
N LEU A 357 2.63 -0.86 -27.84
CA LEU A 357 2.12 -1.49 -26.61
C LEU A 357 3.12 -1.34 -25.45
N LEU A 358 4.42 -1.33 -25.73
CA LEU A 358 5.44 -1.08 -24.73
C LEU A 358 5.31 0.33 -24.14
N GLY A 359 5.10 1.34 -24.98
CA GLY A 359 4.84 2.72 -24.53
C GLY A 359 3.64 2.81 -23.60
N LEU A 360 2.55 2.08 -23.89
CA LEU A 360 1.37 2.02 -23.05
C LEU A 360 1.68 1.30 -21.71
N GLY A 361 2.41 0.19 -21.74
CA GLY A 361 2.85 -0.53 -20.54
C GLY A 361 3.75 0.32 -19.64
N VAL A 362 4.73 1.02 -20.21
CA VAL A 362 5.61 1.95 -19.48
C VAL A 362 4.80 3.11 -18.91
N THR A 363 3.88 3.68 -19.70
CA THR A 363 2.99 4.75 -19.23
C THR A 363 2.12 4.28 -18.07
N SER A 364 1.63 3.05 -18.07
CA SER A 364 0.87 2.48 -16.96
C SER A 364 1.69 2.40 -15.66
N MET A 365 2.97 2.02 -15.77
CA MET A 365 3.89 2.00 -14.63
C MET A 365 4.19 3.40 -14.10
N ILE A 366 4.42 4.37 -14.98
CA ILE A 366 4.62 5.78 -14.62
C ILE A 366 3.34 6.34 -13.97
N ALA A 367 2.16 6.03 -14.52
CA ALA A 367 0.88 6.45 -13.98
C ALA A 367 0.65 5.88 -12.57
N GLY A 368 0.94 4.60 -12.36
CA GLY A 368 0.90 3.96 -11.05
C GLY A 368 1.84 4.63 -10.05
N PHE A 369 3.10 4.86 -10.44
CA PHE A 369 4.06 5.57 -9.61
C PHE A 369 3.55 6.96 -9.22
N MET A 370 3.11 7.76 -10.19
CA MET A 370 2.64 9.12 -9.94
C MET A 370 1.38 9.16 -9.07
N SER A 371 0.46 8.19 -9.25
CA SER A 371 -0.74 8.05 -8.43
C SER A 371 -0.40 7.74 -6.97
N GLY A 372 0.41 6.72 -6.71
CA GLY A 372 0.83 6.36 -5.36
C GLY A 372 1.63 7.46 -4.66
N MET A 373 2.52 8.13 -5.39
CA MET A 373 3.30 9.25 -4.85
C MET A 373 2.43 10.47 -4.53
N ALA A 374 1.50 10.84 -5.41
CA ALA A 374 0.55 11.91 -5.14
C ALA A 374 -0.27 11.62 -3.89
N GLY A 375 -0.68 10.36 -3.75
CA GLY A 375 -1.37 9.87 -2.57
C GLY A 375 -0.57 10.06 -1.30
N ASN A 376 0.63 9.53 -1.25
CA ASN A 376 1.51 9.63 -0.09
C ASN A 376 1.83 11.08 0.27
N VAL A 377 2.22 11.88 -0.72
CA VAL A 377 2.61 13.28 -0.48
C VAL A 377 1.43 14.13 -0.01
N SER A 378 0.21 13.92 -0.54
CA SER A 378 -0.98 14.65 -0.08
C SER A 378 -1.39 14.25 1.33
N ALA A 379 -1.30 12.97 1.67
CA ALA A 379 -1.57 12.46 3.02
C ALA A 379 -0.53 12.98 4.02
N PHE A 380 0.76 12.92 3.67
CA PHE A 380 1.83 13.50 4.48
C PHE A 380 1.61 14.99 4.74
N ALA A 381 1.35 15.77 3.69
CA ALA A 381 1.14 17.21 3.82
C ALA A 381 -0.05 17.55 4.74
N THR A 382 -1.13 16.76 4.67
CA THR A 382 -2.31 16.94 5.52
C THR A 382 -1.98 16.63 6.99
N VAL A 383 -1.43 15.45 7.26
CA VAL A 383 -1.12 15.00 8.62
C VAL A 383 -0.03 15.89 9.26
N TRP A 384 1.04 16.17 8.51
CA TRP A 384 2.08 17.07 9.00
C TRP A 384 1.53 18.45 9.36
N THR A 385 0.73 19.05 8.47
CA THR A 385 0.20 20.40 8.67
C THR A 385 -0.79 20.47 9.84
N TYR A 386 -1.77 19.56 9.89
CA TYR A 386 -2.85 19.65 10.88
C TYR A 386 -2.55 18.94 12.19
N ASP A 387 -1.77 17.84 12.18
CA ASP A 387 -1.56 17.01 13.36
C ASP A 387 -0.19 17.19 14.03
N VAL A 388 0.79 17.74 13.29
CA VAL A 388 2.13 18.02 13.84
C VAL A 388 2.39 19.53 13.90
N TYR A 389 2.38 20.22 12.76
CA TYR A 389 2.76 21.63 12.70
C TYR A 389 1.79 22.55 13.45
N ARG A 390 0.49 22.47 13.14
CA ARG A 390 -0.53 23.33 13.75
C ARG A 390 -0.56 23.25 15.28
N PRO A 391 -0.58 22.07 15.92
CA PRO A 391 -0.64 22.00 17.38
C PRO A 391 0.65 22.38 18.09
N LEU A 392 1.81 22.13 17.49
CA LEU A 392 3.11 22.32 18.14
C LEU A 392 3.72 23.69 17.87
N MET A 393 3.49 24.27 16.68
CA MET A 393 4.20 25.47 16.23
C MET A 393 3.30 26.69 16.02
N ASN A 394 2.11 26.55 15.44
CA ASN A 394 1.25 27.71 15.14
C ASN A 394 -0.25 27.34 15.17
N LYS A 395 -0.89 27.54 16.31
CA LYS A 395 -2.29 27.11 16.57
C LYS A 395 -3.36 27.98 15.92
N SER A 396 -3.06 29.24 15.61
CA SER A 396 -4.04 30.27 15.23
C SER A 396 -3.70 31.02 13.95
N ALA A 397 -2.94 30.39 13.05
CA ALA A 397 -2.63 31.00 11.76
C ALA A 397 -3.86 31.09 10.85
N ARG A 398 -3.83 31.97 9.85
CA ARG A 398 -4.84 32.07 8.81
C ARG A 398 -4.84 30.81 7.95
N ASP A 399 -6.00 30.47 7.36
CA ASP A 399 -6.14 29.27 6.52
C ASP A 399 -5.15 29.24 5.33
N SER A 400 -4.90 30.40 4.71
CA SER A 400 -3.89 30.54 3.65
C SER A 400 -2.46 30.16 4.08
N HIS A 401 -2.12 30.34 5.36
CA HIS A 401 -0.83 29.92 5.91
C HIS A 401 -0.73 28.39 5.95
N TYR A 402 -1.81 27.70 6.36
CA TYR A 402 -1.81 26.23 6.37
C TYR A 402 -1.78 25.63 4.96
N VAL A 403 -2.42 26.25 3.97
CA VAL A 403 -2.28 25.86 2.56
C VAL A 403 -0.82 26.02 2.09
N THR A 404 -0.18 27.14 2.41
CA THR A 404 1.23 27.38 2.08
C THR A 404 2.14 26.36 2.78
N MET A 405 1.88 26.06 4.07
CA MET A 405 2.60 25.03 4.81
C MET A 405 2.42 23.66 4.18
N GLY A 406 1.21 23.31 3.74
CA GLY A 406 0.92 22.07 3.03
C GLY A 406 1.73 21.92 1.73
N ARG A 407 1.87 22.99 0.95
CA ARG A 407 2.72 23.01 -0.26
C ARG A 407 4.20 22.79 0.06
N TRP A 408 4.73 23.47 1.08
CA TRP A 408 6.10 23.27 1.52
C TRP A 408 6.33 21.87 2.07
N SER A 409 5.37 21.35 2.86
CA SER A 409 5.44 20.00 3.39
C SER A 409 5.47 18.96 2.25
N SER A 410 4.69 19.17 1.19
CA SER A 410 4.72 18.29 0.01
C SER A 410 6.11 18.24 -0.62
N LEU A 411 6.76 19.39 -0.82
CA LEU A 411 8.12 19.46 -1.38
C LEU A 411 9.14 18.79 -0.46
N ILE A 412 9.12 19.13 0.83
CA ILE A 412 10.03 18.57 1.84
C ILE A 412 9.85 17.05 1.93
N GLY A 413 8.60 16.57 1.94
CA GLY A 413 8.27 15.14 1.95
C GLY A 413 8.89 14.38 0.77
N VAL A 414 8.82 14.94 -0.43
CA VAL A 414 9.47 14.35 -1.62
C VAL A 414 10.99 14.31 -1.48
N PHE A 415 11.62 15.40 -1.02
CA PHE A 415 13.07 15.40 -0.82
C PHE A 415 13.54 14.41 0.24
N LEU A 416 12.81 14.28 1.34
CA LEU A 416 13.11 13.26 2.36
C LEU A 416 12.93 11.84 1.79
N ALA A 417 11.92 11.63 0.95
CA ALA A 417 11.67 10.35 0.31
C ALA A 417 12.79 9.93 -0.66
N ILE A 418 13.46 10.88 -1.31
CA ILE A 418 14.66 10.57 -2.13
C ILE A 418 15.73 9.87 -1.27
N GLY A 419 16.01 10.39 -0.08
CA GLY A 419 16.94 9.75 0.84
C GLY A 419 16.54 8.34 1.25
N THR A 420 15.23 8.13 1.51
CA THR A 420 14.71 6.82 1.94
C THR A 420 14.56 5.81 0.78
N ALA A 421 14.59 6.25 -0.48
CA ALA A 421 14.62 5.35 -1.63
C ALA A 421 15.85 4.43 -1.62
N TYR A 422 16.98 4.92 -1.11
CA TYR A 422 18.19 4.11 -0.96
C TYR A 422 18.06 3.04 0.13
N ALA A 423 17.23 3.25 1.16
CA ALA A 423 16.98 2.23 2.17
C ALA A 423 16.23 1.00 1.62
N ALA A 424 15.42 1.17 0.57
CA ALA A 424 14.71 0.07 -0.06
C ALA A 424 15.66 -0.98 -0.69
N MET A 425 16.88 -0.59 -1.03
CA MET A 425 17.90 -1.50 -1.59
C MET A 425 18.41 -2.56 -0.59
N LEU A 426 18.17 -2.36 0.71
CA LEU A 426 18.65 -3.27 1.76
C LEU A 426 17.75 -4.51 1.94
N PHE A 427 16.56 -4.52 1.36
CA PHE A 427 15.57 -5.58 1.56
C PHE A 427 15.54 -6.58 0.40
N SER A 428 15.08 -7.80 0.66
CA SER A 428 14.98 -8.90 -0.32
C SER A 428 14.06 -8.54 -1.49
N ASN A 429 12.97 -7.85 -1.22
CA ASN A 429 12.13 -7.18 -2.21
C ASN A 429 11.43 -5.95 -1.61
N ILE A 430 10.89 -5.11 -2.50
CA ILE A 430 10.25 -3.84 -2.13
C ILE A 430 9.00 -4.03 -1.27
N LEU A 431 8.30 -5.15 -1.43
CA LEU A 431 7.06 -5.41 -0.71
C LEU A 431 7.32 -5.89 0.72
N VAL A 432 8.40 -6.67 0.94
CA VAL A 432 8.83 -7.04 2.31
C VAL A 432 9.15 -5.78 3.11
N TYR A 433 9.85 -4.81 2.52
CA TYR A 433 10.09 -3.53 3.17
C TYR A 433 8.79 -2.78 3.52
N LEU A 434 7.84 -2.70 2.58
CA LEU A 434 6.52 -2.10 2.86
C LEU A 434 5.84 -2.80 4.04
N GLN A 435 5.85 -4.12 4.09
CA GLN A 435 5.20 -4.89 5.17
C GLN A 435 5.83 -4.62 6.54
N VAL A 436 7.14 -4.44 6.61
CA VAL A 436 7.83 -4.02 7.85
C VAL A 436 7.32 -2.66 8.34
N LEU A 437 7.14 -1.70 7.44
CA LEU A 437 6.62 -0.37 7.80
C LEU A 437 5.17 -0.42 8.27
N VAL A 438 4.33 -1.20 7.58
CA VAL A 438 2.92 -1.42 7.97
C VAL A 438 2.85 -2.09 9.35
N MET A 439 3.66 -3.09 9.60
CA MET A 439 3.75 -3.78 10.89
C MET A 439 4.15 -2.81 12.02
N PHE A 440 5.10 -1.91 11.78
CA PHE A 440 5.59 -0.99 12.81
C PHE A 440 4.55 0.07 13.20
N PHE A 441 3.88 0.67 12.22
CA PHE A 441 3.13 1.91 12.43
C PHE A 441 1.63 1.77 12.26
N ILE A 442 1.19 1.03 11.25
CA ILE A 442 -0.22 0.98 10.85
C ILE A 442 -1.00 -0.06 11.66
N VAL A 443 -0.42 -1.21 11.90
CA VAL A 443 -1.10 -2.28 12.65
C VAL A 443 -1.42 -1.87 14.08
N PRO A 444 -0.49 -1.30 14.87
CA PRO A 444 -0.82 -0.78 16.20
C PRO A 444 -1.81 0.39 16.15
N LEU A 445 -1.71 1.25 15.13
CA LEU A 445 -2.67 2.35 14.93
C LEU A 445 -4.10 1.81 14.79
N PHE A 446 -4.28 0.75 14.00
CA PHE A 446 -5.58 0.10 13.83
C PHE A 446 -6.12 -0.43 15.16
N GLY A 447 -5.30 -1.11 15.96
CA GLY A 447 -5.69 -1.61 17.28
C GLY A 447 -6.23 -0.50 18.18
N ALA A 448 -5.56 0.64 18.23
CA ALA A 448 -6.00 1.81 19.00
C ALA A 448 -7.28 2.44 18.43
N VAL A 449 -7.38 2.59 17.10
CA VAL A 449 -8.55 3.21 16.43
C VAL A 449 -9.79 2.34 16.57
N VAL A 450 -9.70 1.03 16.29
CA VAL A 450 -10.87 0.14 16.33
C VAL A 450 -11.41 -0.01 17.74
N LEU A 451 -10.55 -0.15 18.75
CA LEU A 451 -11.02 -0.14 20.15
C LEU A 451 -11.62 1.22 20.54
N GLY A 452 -11.05 2.30 20.02
CA GLY A 452 -11.61 3.65 20.22
C GLY A 452 -13.01 3.82 19.66
N MET A 453 -13.29 3.24 18.50
CA MET A 453 -14.60 3.31 17.83
C MET A 453 -15.63 2.36 18.42
N LEU A 454 -15.22 1.15 18.78
CA LEU A 454 -16.16 0.09 19.17
C LEU A 454 -16.35 -0.06 20.68
N TRP A 455 -15.44 0.46 21.50
CA TRP A 455 -15.47 0.26 22.94
C TRP A 455 -15.42 1.56 23.73
N LYS A 456 -16.56 1.99 24.29
CA LYS A 456 -16.69 3.25 25.00
C LYS A 456 -15.81 3.36 26.26
N ARG A 457 -15.48 2.21 26.89
CA ARG A 457 -14.65 2.19 28.10
C ARG A 457 -13.17 2.50 27.83
N ALA A 458 -12.71 2.46 26.57
CA ALA A 458 -11.33 2.78 26.22
C ALA A 458 -10.97 4.20 26.70
N SER A 459 -9.93 4.28 27.55
CA SER A 459 -9.50 5.54 28.15
C SER A 459 -8.42 6.26 27.31
N PRO A 460 -8.22 7.58 27.50
CA PRO A 460 -7.13 8.31 26.86
C PRO A 460 -5.74 7.69 27.08
N ALA A 461 -5.44 7.28 28.31
CA ALA A 461 -4.19 6.63 28.66
C ALA A 461 -4.07 5.24 27.99
N GLY A 462 -5.18 4.47 27.96
CA GLY A 462 -5.21 3.16 27.31
C GLY A 462 -4.88 3.26 25.81
N GLY A 463 -5.51 4.19 25.09
CA GLY A 463 -5.25 4.41 23.67
C GLY A 463 -3.81 4.83 23.37
N PHE A 464 -3.23 5.70 24.20
CA PHE A 464 -1.84 6.13 24.03
C PHE A 464 -0.84 5.00 24.29
N TRP A 465 -0.92 4.37 25.47
CA TRP A 465 0.03 3.32 25.85
C TRP A 465 -0.11 2.06 25.01
N GLY A 466 -1.34 1.68 24.64
CA GLY A 466 -1.55 0.56 23.74
C GLY A 466 -0.90 0.79 22.38
N PHE A 467 -1.10 1.96 21.77
CA PHE A 467 -0.49 2.31 20.49
C PHE A 467 1.05 2.35 20.58
N LEU A 468 1.61 3.01 21.59
CA LEU A 468 3.05 3.10 21.80
C LEU A 468 3.70 1.71 22.02
N THR A 469 3.10 0.88 22.87
CA THR A 469 3.63 -0.47 23.14
C THR A 469 3.51 -1.38 21.92
N GLY A 470 2.46 -1.23 21.10
CA GLY A 470 2.34 -1.91 19.82
C GLY A 470 3.48 -1.57 18.87
N ILE A 471 3.83 -0.28 18.70
CA ILE A 471 4.99 0.17 17.90
C ILE A 471 6.29 -0.44 18.46
N LEU A 472 6.53 -0.29 19.76
CA LEU A 472 7.77 -0.76 20.38
C LEU A 472 7.90 -2.28 20.28
N SER A 473 6.81 -3.03 20.45
CA SER A 473 6.83 -4.50 20.34
C SER A 473 7.16 -4.97 18.92
N SER A 474 6.59 -4.33 17.89
CA SER A 474 6.88 -4.70 16.51
C SER A 474 8.33 -4.38 16.12
N ILE A 475 8.87 -3.23 16.53
CA ILE A 475 10.28 -2.89 16.32
C ILE A 475 11.20 -3.89 17.07
N SER A 476 10.86 -4.22 18.32
CA SER A 476 11.64 -5.19 19.11
C SER A 476 11.64 -6.58 18.47
N MET A 477 10.50 -7.04 17.97
CA MET A 477 10.41 -8.33 17.25
C MET A 477 11.24 -8.31 15.96
N PHE A 478 11.20 -7.22 15.20
CA PHE A 478 12.04 -7.07 14.00
C PHE A 478 13.53 -7.14 14.36
N ILE A 479 13.99 -6.38 15.36
CA ILE A 479 15.38 -6.43 15.81
C ILE A 479 15.74 -7.84 16.25
N TRP A 480 14.88 -8.51 17.01
CA TRP A 480 15.14 -9.83 17.57
C TRP A 480 15.31 -10.92 16.49
N VAL A 481 14.44 -10.95 15.47
CA VAL A 481 14.54 -11.95 14.39
C VAL A 481 15.75 -11.74 13.47
N HIS A 482 16.33 -10.54 13.45
CA HIS A 482 17.53 -10.19 12.68
C HIS A 482 18.82 -10.17 13.54
N LEU A 483 18.72 -10.53 14.84
CA LEU A 483 19.84 -10.56 15.75
C LEU A 483 20.50 -11.93 15.75
N PHE A 484 21.79 -11.96 15.46
CA PHE A 484 22.66 -13.13 15.54
C PHE A 484 23.66 -12.96 16.68
N PRO A 485 24.31 -14.04 17.17
CA PRO A 485 25.37 -13.90 18.18
C PRO A 485 26.46 -12.92 17.71
N GLY A 486 26.54 -11.79 18.41
CA GLY A 486 27.54 -10.74 18.15
C GLY A 486 27.30 -9.82 16.94
N ARG A 487 26.18 -9.96 16.19
CA ARG A 487 25.86 -9.05 15.07
C ARG A 487 24.37 -8.88 14.82
N PHE A 488 23.99 -7.72 14.32
CA PHE A 488 22.69 -7.48 13.69
C PHE A 488 22.81 -7.54 12.16
N ASP A 489 21.91 -8.26 11.50
CA ASP A 489 21.88 -8.38 10.05
C ASP A 489 20.45 -8.27 9.52
N ALA A 490 20.08 -7.10 9.03
CA ALA A 490 18.73 -6.81 8.52
C ALA A 490 18.36 -7.61 7.25
N THR A 491 19.31 -8.30 6.63
CA THR A 491 19.09 -9.06 5.39
C THR A 491 18.95 -10.56 5.62
N ALA A 492 19.19 -11.03 6.85
CA ALA A 492 19.15 -12.44 7.22
C ALA A 492 18.22 -12.67 8.42
N LEU A 493 17.47 -13.77 8.39
CA LEU A 493 16.61 -14.21 9.48
C LEU A 493 17.35 -15.23 10.37
N ASN A 494 17.29 -15.04 11.69
CA ASN A 494 17.80 -16.02 12.64
C ASN A 494 16.75 -17.14 12.87
N PRO A 495 16.98 -18.40 12.42
CA PRO A 495 15.99 -19.47 12.48
C PRO A 495 15.50 -19.80 13.90
N GLU A 496 16.34 -19.66 14.92
CA GLU A 496 15.96 -19.87 16.32
C GLU A 496 14.94 -18.84 16.78
N HIS A 497 15.15 -17.56 16.45
CA HIS A 497 14.25 -16.48 16.83
C HIS A 497 12.97 -16.48 16.00
N VAL A 498 13.07 -16.77 14.70
CA VAL A 498 11.93 -16.91 13.78
C VAL A 498 10.92 -17.94 14.27
N ARG A 499 11.38 -19.09 14.76
CA ARG A 499 10.52 -20.15 15.31
C ARG A 499 9.57 -19.63 16.39
N HIS A 500 10.02 -18.72 17.26
CA HIS A 500 9.20 -18.18 18.35
C HIS A 500 8.17 -17.14 17.88
N ILE A 501 8.46 -16.41 16.81
CA ILE A 501 7.54 -15.40 16.24
C ILE A 501 6.55 -16.06 15.28
N ALA A 502 7.05 -16.78 14.28
CA ALA A 502 6.27 -17.32 13.17
C ALA A 502 5.81 -18.77 13.37
N LEU A 503 6.06 -19.35 14.56
CA LEU A 503 5.68 -20.72 14.94
C LEU A 503 6.29 -21.79 14.02
N SER A 504 7.27 -21.43 13.19
CA SER A 504 8.01 -22.32 12.29
C SER A 504 9.41 -21.77 12.03
N PRO A 505 10.46 -22.60 12.06
CA PRO A 505 11.82 -22.17 11.66
C PRO A 505 11.96 -22.01 10.14
N LEU A 506 10.98 -22.48 9.36
CA LEU A 506 10.95 -22.42 7.89
C LEU A 506 10.32 -21.14 7.35
N ALA A 507 9.76 -20.30 8.24
CA ALA A 507 9.07 -19.08 7.85
C ALA A 507 10.04 -18.10 7.15
N LYS A 508 9.62 -17.61 5.99
CA LYS A 508 10.34 -16.58 5.22
C LYS A 508 9.92 -15.16 5.66
N ASP A 509 10.64 -14.15 5.21
CA ASP A 509 10.47 -12.74 5.58
C ASP A 509 9.00 -12.31 5.66
N MET A 510 8.21 -12.63 4.64
CA MET A 510 6.80 -12.24 4.59
C MET A 510 5.98 -12.90 5.71
N ALA A 511 6.18 -14.19 5.95
CA ALA A 511 5.49 -14.92 7.02
C ALA A 511 5.87 -14.37 8.40
N VAL A 512 7.15 -14.09 8.63
CA VAL A 512 7.64 -13.47 9.87
C VAL A 512 6.99 -12.12 10.12
N ASN A 513 6.89 -11.27 9.09
CA ASN A 513 6.25 -9.95 9.18
C ASN A 513 4.74 -10.06 9.48
N MET A 514 4.03 -11.03 8.89
CA MET A 514 2.61 -11.27 9.16
C MET A 514 2.34 -11.70 10.61
N PHE A 515 3.15 -12.62 11.14
CA PHE A 515 3.02 -13.03 12.54
C PHE A 515 3.45 -11.92 13.51
N SER A 516 4.50 -11.17 13.20
CA SER A 516 4.92 -10.02 14.01
C SER A 516 3.83 -8.93 14.05
N ALA A 517 3.13 -8.71 12.92
CA ALA A 517 1.99 -7.81 12.85
C ALA A 517 0.85 -8.31 13.76
N LEU A 518 0.54 -9.61 13.75
CA LEU A 518 -0.47 -10.19 14.62
C LEU A 518 -0.12 -9.98 16.10
N TRP A 519 1.11 -10.29 16.50
CA TRP A 519 1.56 -10.07 17.87
C TRP A 519 1.51 -8.60 18.28
N SER A 520 1.95 -7.69 17.40
CA SER A 520 1.87 -6.26 17.63
C SER A 520 0.44 -5.78 17.85
N LEU A 521 -0.52 -6.26 17.04
CA LEU A 521 -1.94 -5.97 17.21
C LEU A 521 -2.47 -6.45 18.55
N LEU A 522 -2.18 -7.71 18.90
CA LEU A 522 -2.63 -8.32 20.16
C LEU A 522 -2.04 -7.60 21.38
N ILE A 523 -0.76 -7.24 21.35
CA ILE A 523 -0.11 -6.46 22.42
C ILE A 523 -0.75 -5.08 22.53
N CYS A 524 -0.92 -4.36 21.42
CA CYS A 524 -1.57 -3.06 21.39
C CYS A 524 -2.96 -3.12 22.02
N MET A 525 -3.80 -4.06 21.59
CA MET A 525 -5.17 -4.20 22.07
C MET A 525 -5.20 -4.62 23.56
N SER A 526 -4.36 -5.57 23.96
CA SER A 526 -4.29 -6.03 25.35
C SER A 526 -3.87 -4.90 26.29
N VAL A 527 -2.82 -4.14 25.94
CA VAL A 527 -2.37 -3.01 26.76
C VAL A 527 -3.44 -1.90 26.77
N THR A 528 -4.07 -1.62 25.63
CA THR A 528 -5.20 -0.66 25.59
C THR A 528 -6.31 -1.08 26.56
N VAL A 529 -6.69 -2.34 26.58
CA VAL A 529 -7.73 -2.87 27.49
C VAL A 529 -7.29 -2.79 28.95
N ILE A 530 -6.13 -3.32 29.29
CA ILE A 530 -5.62 -3.35 30.67
C ILE A 530 -5.51 -1.93 31.23
N VAL A 531 -4.84 -1.01 30.52
CA VAL A 531 -4.65 0.36 30.97
C VAL A 531 -6.01 1.10 31.04
N SER A 532 -6.92 0.84 30.12
CA SER A 532 -8.26 1.44 30.16
C SER A 532 -9.07 0.97 31.38
N LEU A 533 -8.96 -0.28 31.78
CA LEU A 533 -9.62 -0.78 32.99
C LEU A 533 -9.06 -0.14 34.26
N LEU A 534 -7.79 0.21 34.28
CA LEU A 534 -7.08 0.84 35.40
C LEU A 534 -7.22 2.37 35.46
N THR A 535 -7.69 2.99 34.38
CA THR A 535 -7.76 4.46 34.26
C THR A 535 -9.20 4.96 34.00
N LYS A 536 -9.45 6.24 34.21
CA LYS A 536 -10.78 6.84 34.00
C LYS A 536 -11.09 6.98 32.52
N PRO A 537 -12.27 6.53 32.02
CA PRO A 537 -12.72 6.79 30.65
C PRO A 537 -13.17 8.25 30.51
N LYS A 538 -13.36 8.71 29.28
CA LYS A 538 -14.07 9.95 28.99
C LYS A 538 -15.58 9.79 29.28
N PRO A 539 -16.27 10.86 29.69
CA PRO A 539 -17.72 10.83 29.85
C PRO A 539 -18.43 10.63 28.50
N ASP A 540 -19.62 10.00 28.52
CA ASP A 540 -20.38 9.69 27.30
C ASP A 540 -20.72 10.96 26.48
N SER A 541 -20.86 12.12 27.11
CA SER A 541 -21.06 13.42 26.45
C SER A 541 -19.91 13.83 25.52
N GLU A 542 -18.67 13.47 25.83
CA GLU A 542 -17.50 13.72 24.97
C GLU A 542 -17.29 12.64 23.92
N LEU A 543 -18.01 11.53 23.99
CA LEU A 543 -17.89 10.38 23.10
C LEU A 543 -18.93 10.38 21.97
N THR A 544 -19.86 11.33 21.98
CA THR A 544 -20.85 11.52 20.91
C THR A 544 -20.15 11.71 19.57
N ASN A 545 -20.61 11.03 18.52
CA ASN A 545 -20.04 10.98 17.18
C ASN A 545 -18.67 10.24 17.06
N LEU A 546 -18.17 9.65 18.14
CA LEU A 546 -16.86 9.00 18.14
C LEU A 546 -16.91 7.49 18.40
N VAL A 547 -17.99 6.99 19.02
CA VAL A 547 -18.06 5.60 19.50
C VAL A 547 -19.38 4.96 19.06
N TYR A 548 -19.31 3.67 18.77
CA TYR A 548 -20.49 2.86 18.47
C TYR A 548 -21.53 2.93 19.60
N GLY A 549 -22.80 3.08 19.23
CA GLY A 549 -23.91 3.26 20.18
C GLY A 549 -24.13 4.70 20.67
N LEU A 550 -23.15 5.60 20.50
CA LEU A 550 -23.25 7.03 20.84
C LEU A 550 -23.16 7.95 19.60
N THR A 551 -23.14 7.37 18.41
CA THR A 551 -23.03 8.11 17.15
C THR A 551 -24.36 8.03 16.39
N PRO A 552 -25.16 9.11 16.36
CA PRO A 552 -26.36 9.16 15.52
C PRO A 552 -25.92 9.20 14.04
N LEU A 553 -26.44 8.27 13.25
CA LEU A 553 -26.21 8.30 11.81
C LEU A 553 -27.04 9.41 11.17
N PRO A 554 -26.49 10.18 10.22
CA PRO A 554 -27.27 11.18 9.50
C PRO A 554 -28.40 10.50 8.72
N ASP A 555 -29.61 11.07 8.80
CA ASP A 555 -30.72 10.65 7.97
C ASP A 555 -30.49 11.21 6.55
N GLU A 556 -30.08 10.36 5.63
CA GLU A 556 -29.88 10.70 4.21
C GLU A 556 -31.14 10.38 3.36
N GLY A 557 -32.28 10.12 4.03
CA GLY A 557 -33.54 9.77 3.39
C GLY A 557 -33.60 8.36 2.81
N PRO A 558 -34.77 7.92 2.31
CA PRO A 558 -34.95 6.61 1.73
C PRO A 558 -34.07 6.45 0.48
N SER A 559 -33.37 5.33 0.39
CA SER A 559 -32.54 5.00 -0.78
C SER A 559 -33.10 3.79 -1.50
N PRO A 560 -33.06 3.77 -2.84
CA PRO A 560 -33.34 2.55 -3.58
C PRO A 560 -32.33 1.47 -3.20
N TRP A 561 -32.72 0.20 -3.33
CA TRP A 561 -31.86 -0.93 -2.94
C TRP A 561 -30.49 -0.92 -3.61
N TYR A 562 -30.39 -0.42 -4.86
CA TYR A 562 -29.15 -0.33 -5.63
C TYR A 562 -28.20 0.81 -5.16
N ASP A 563 -28.63 1.69 -4.27
CA ASP A 563 -27.79 2.74 -3.65
C ASP A 563 -27.48 2.43 -2.17
N ASN A 564 -27.93 1.26 -1.68
CA ASN A 564 -27.72 0.85 -0.29
C ASN A 564 -26.31 0.20 -0.11
N PRO A 565 -25.42 0.82 0.71
CA PRO A 565 -24.08 0.28 0.92
C PRO A 565 -24.05 -1.15 1.47
N LYS A 566 -25.00 -1.51 2.35
CA LYS A 566 -25.05 -2.85 2.96
C LYS A 566 -25.34 -3.94 1.93
N VAL A 567 -26.22 -3.65 0.96
CA VAL A 567 -26.56 -4.59 -0.12
C VAL A 567 -25.31 -4.88 -0.97
N TRP A 568 -24.61 -3.83 -1.40
CA TRP A 568 -23.40 -4.00 -2.20
C TRP A 568 -22.24 -4.64 -1.43
N ALA A 569 -22.11 -4.35 -0.14
CA ALA A 569 -21.13 -5.04 0.71
C ALA A 569 -21.41 -6.54 0.78
N CYS A 570 -22.68 -6.95 0.90
CA CYS A 570 -23.08 -8.36 0.86
C CYS A 570 -22.78 -8.98 -0.52
N VAL A 571 -23.12 -8.30 -1.62
CA VAL A 571 -22.84 -8.79 -2.99
C VAL A 571 -21.35 -9.03 -3.19
N VAL A 572 -20.51 -8.04 -2.86
CA VAL A 572 -19.04 -8.17 -2.98
C VAL A 572 -18.53 -9.30 -2.08
N GLY A 573 -19.06 -9.45 -0.86
CA GLY A 573 -18.71 -10.55 0.06
C GLY A 573 -19.06 -11.93 -0.50
N VAL A 574 -20.23 -12.09 -1.12
CA VAL A 574 -20.65 -13.36 -1.76
C VAL A 574 -19.75 -13.70 -2.95
N VAL A 575 -19.43 -12.71 -3.80
CA VAL A 575 -18.50 -12.91 -4.92
C VAL A 575 -17.11 -13.29 -4.42
N LEU A 576 -16.63 -12.66 -3.35
CA LEU A 576 -15.36 -13.00 -2.71
C LEU A 576 -15.32 -14.46 -2.25
N LEU A 577 -16.37 -14.93 -1.58
CA LEU A 577 -16.48 -16.33 -1.16
C LEU A 577 -16.48 -17.27 -2.36
N ALA A 578 -17.23 -16.95 -3.40
CA ALA A 578 -17.27 -17.75 -4.62
C ALA A 578 -15.88 -17.87 -5.27
N VAL A 579 -15.13 -16.77 -5.38
CA VAL A 579 -13.75 -16.77 -5.92
C VAL A 579 -12.83 -17.66 -5.07
N ASN A 580 -12.91 -17.57 -3.73
CA ASN A 580 -12.10 -18.44 -2.85
C ASN A 580 -12.44 -19.93 -3.01
N ILE A 581 -13.71 -20.28 -3.26
CA ILE A 581 -14.13 -21.68 -3.48
C ILE A 581 -13.67 -22.18 -4.85
N ILE A 582 -13.78 -21.35 -5.90
CA ILE A 582 -13.41 -21.74 -7.28
C ILE A 582 -11.89 -22.01 -7.39
N PHE A 583 -11.06 -21.23 -6.71
CA PHE A 583 -9.60 -21.34 -6.76
C PHE A 583 -8.99 -22.00 -5.52
N TRP A 584 -9.77 -22.78 -4.80
CA TRP A 584 -9.36 -23.51 -3.57
C TRP A 584 -8.06 -24.31 -3.72
#